data_e0f110fbc1a32bffdc84470d896bc942
#
_entry.id   e0f110fbc1a32bffdc84470d896bc942
#
_cell.length_a   1.000
_cell.length_b   1.000
_cell.length_c   1.000
_cell.angle_alpha   90.00
_cell.angle_beta   90.00
_cell.angle_gamma   90.00
#
_symmetry.space_group_name_H-M   'P 1'
#
loop_
_entity.id
_entity.type
_entity.pdbx_description
1 polymer ?
#
loop_
_entity_poly.entity_id
_entity_poly.type
_entity_poly.pdbx_seq_one_letter_code
_entity_poly.pdbx_strand_id
1 'polypeptide(L)'
;MTPEPLEIDRLDRGVLSLRGPLTMENVSPFLNAVRREDAPTVILDFTGVPYLDSSGLGSLVAASTSCAKAGRRMALTGVNKRVMKVFEITRVEQIFLMFPTLSDALEAFTNAGTA
;
A
#
# COMPACT_ATOMS: atom_id res chain seq x y z
N MET A 1 -18.54 -18.23 9.31
CA MET A 1 -18.39 -16.83 8.91
C MET A 1 -17.37 -16.74 7.77
N THR A 2 -17.73 -16.09 6.69
CA THR A 2 -16.85 -15.96 5.53
C THR A 2 -15.88 -14.80 5.74
N PRO A 3 -14.57 -14.99 5.50
CA PRO A 3 -13.63 -13.87 5.58
C PRO A 3 -14.02 -12.78 4.60
N GLU A 4 -13.80 -11.53 4.98
CA GLU A 4 -14.02 -10.41 4.08
C GLU A 4 -12.93 -10.41 3.00
N PRO A 5 -13.30 -10.36 1.72
CA PRO A 5 -12.30 -10.38 0.66
C PRO A 5 -11.58 -9.04 0.55
N LEU A 6 -10.34 -9.10 0.09
CA LEU A 6 -9.61 -7.92 -0.34
C LEU A 6 -9.70 -7.88 -1.87
N GLU A 7 -10.24 -6.78 -2.39
CA GLU A 7 -10.30 -6.56 -3.83
C GLU A 7 -9.17 -5.61 -4.22
N ILE A 8 -8.44 -5.99 -5.24
CA ILE A 8 -7.29 -5.21 -5.72
C ILE A 8 -7.53 -4.87 -7.18
N ASP A 9 -7.65 -3.58 -7.48
CA ASP A 9 -7.84 -3.10 -8.84
C ASP A 9 -6.59 -2.34 -9.30
N ARG A 10 -6.07 -2.71 -10.45
CA ARG A 10 -4.98 -1.95 -11.07
C ARG A 10 -5.60 -0.80 -11.84
N LEU A 11 -5.44 0.41 -11.30
CA LEU A 11 -6.01 1.61 -11.92
C LEU A 11 -5.15 2.12 -13.07
N ASP A 12 -3.85 1.93 -12.97
CA ASP A 12 -2.87 2.33 -13.96
C ASP A 12 -1.57 1.57 -13.63
N ARG A 13 -0.55 1.71 -14.49
CA ARG A 13 0.75 1.13 -14.22
C ARG A 13 1.30 1.67 -12.90
N GLY A 14 1.58 0.78 -11.97
CA GLY A 14 2.09 1.15 -10.65
C GLY A 14 1.05 1.67 -9.67
N VAL A 15 -0.25 1.69 -10.03
CA VAL A 15 -1.29 2.22 -9.14
C VAL A 15 -2.31 1.12 -8.83
N LEU A 16 -2.34 0.70 -7.57
CA LEU A 16 -3.25 -0.34 -7.10
C LEU A 16 -4.22 0.25 -6.09
N SER A 17 -5.51 0.04 -6.32
CA SER A 17 -6.56 0.40 -5.37
C SER A 17 -6.95 -0.84 -4.57
N LEU A 18 -6.92 -0.73 -3.26
CA LEU A 18 -7.26 -1.82 -2.35
C LEU A 18 -8.62 -1.53 -1.71
N ARG A 19 -9.51 -2.52 -1.72
CA ARG A 19 -10.83 -2.42 -1.08
C ARG A 19 -11.07 -3.67 -0.25
N GLY A 20 -11.25 -3.47 1.04
CA GLY A 20 -11.43 -4.53 2.00
C GLY A 20 -10.28 -4.55 3.01
N PRO A 21 -10.38 -5.39 4.04
CA PRO A 21 -9.36 -5.43 5.08
C PRO A 21 -8.10 -6.15 4.59
N LEU A 22 -6.95 -5.73 5.10
CA LEU A 22 -5.69 -6.40 4.84
C LEU A 22 -5.36 -7.28 6.04
N THR A 23 -5.70 -8.55 5.93
CA THR A 23 -5.60 -9.53 7.02
C THR A 23 -4.82 -10.76 6.56
N MET A 24 -4.64 -11.70 7.49
CA MET A 24 -3.92 -12.94 7.23
C MET A 24 -4.44 -13.68 5.99
N GLU A 25 -5.77 -13.67 5.77
CA GLU A 25 -6.38 -14.36 4.62
C GLU A 25 -6.04 -13.70 3.30
N ASN A 26 -5.64 -12.43 3.32
CA ASN A 26 -5.44 -11.63 2.12
C ASN A 26 -3.97 -11.34 1.81
N VAL A 27 -3.05 -11.83 2.63
CA VAL A 27 -1.61 -11.55 2.49
C VAL A 27 -1.07 -12.01 1.13
N SER A 28 -1.38 -13.25 0.72
CA SER A 28 -0.83 -13.79 -0.52
C SER A 28 -1.28 -13.03 -1.76
N PRO A 29 -2.59 -12.78 -1.97
CA PRO A 29 -2.99 -12.00 -3.14
C PRO A 29 -2.45 -10.58 -3.11
N PHE A 30 -2.34 -9.97 -1.93
CA PHE A 30 -1.75 -8.64 -1.80
C PHE A 30 -0.28 -8.62 -2.23
N LEU A 31 0.53 -9.51 -1.68
CA LEU A 31 1.96 -9.57 -2.04
C LEU A 31 2.16 -9.89 -3.51
N ASN A 32 1.37 -10.81 -4.06
CA ASN A 32 1.44 -11.15 -5.47
C ASN A 32 1.14 -9.95 -6.36
N ALA A 33 0.14 -9.16 -6.01
CA ALA A 33 -0.23 -7.97 -6.78
C ALA A 33 0.90 -6.94 -6.78
N VAL A 34 1.52 -6.70 -5.63
CA VAL A 34 2.65 -5.75 -5.54
C VAL A 34 3.85 -6.25 -6.35
N ARG A 35 4.15 -7.55 -6.26
CA ARG A 35 5.28 -8.15 -6.97
C ARG A 35 5.13 -8.15 -8.48
N ARG A 36 3.90 -8.20 -8.97
CA ARG A 36 3.62 -8.16 -10.41
C ARG A 36 3.81 -6.79 -11.01
N GLU A 37 3.75 -5.74 -10.19
CA GLU A 37 3.98 -4.38 -10.70
C GLU A 37 5.44 -4.21 -11.03
N ASP A 38 5.71 -3.78 -12.25
CA ASP A 38 7.07 -3.54 -12.75
C ASP A 38 7.44 -2.06 -12.80
N ALA A 39 6.51 -1.19 -12.39
CA ALA A 39 6.74 0.25 -12.40
C ALA A 39 7.82 0.63 -11.37
N PRO A 40 8.59 1.68 -11.64
CA PRO A 40 9.60 2.15 -10.67
C PRO A 40 8.98 2.68 -9.36
N THR A 41 7.71 3.05 -9.38
CA THR A 41 6.98 3.48 -8.19
C THR A 41 5.66 2.72 -8.13
N VAL A 42 5.36 2.16 -6.96
CA VAL A 42 4.08 1.49 -6.69
C VAL A 42 3.31 2.34 -5.69
N ILE A 43 2.11 2.74 -6.07
CA ILE A 43 1.23 3.51 -5.20
C ILE A 43 0.07 2.60 -4.80
N LEU A 44 -0.12 2.45 -3.50
CA LEU A 44 -1.20 1.65 -2.93
C LEU A 44 -2.25 2.59 -2.35
N ASP A 45 -3.43 2.64 -2.97
CA ASP A 45 -4.52 3.46 -2.47
C ASP A 45 -5.29 2.68 -1.42
N PHE A 46 -5.19 3.13 -0.17
CA PHE A 46 -5.80 2.52 1.00
C PHE A 46 -7.15 3.11 1.37
N THR A 47 -7.70 3.99 0.53
CA THR A 47 -8.99 4.64 0.84
C THR A 47 -10.07 3.62 1.20
N GLY A 48 -10.07 2.48 0.54
CA GLY A 48 -11.04 1.40 0.77
C GLY A 48 -10.61 0.36 1.80
N VAL A 49 -9.50 0.56 2.52
CA VAL A 49 -9.02 -0.40 3.53
C VAL A 49 -9.46 0.06 4.91
N PRO A 50 -10.47 -0.61 5.53
CA PRO A 50 -10.98 -0.17 6.83
C PRO A 50 -10.06 -0.50 8.00
N TYR A 51 -9.34 -1.62 7.93
CA TYR A 51 -8.41 -2.03 8.99
C TYR A 51 -7.43 -3.07 8.46
N LEU A 52 -6.39 -3.33 9.25
CA LEU A 52 -5.47 -4.44 9.00
C LEU A 52 -5.16 -5.13 10.33
N ASP A 53 -4.74 -6.39 10.24
CA ASP A 53 -4.25 -7.12 11.41
C ASP A 53 -2.72 -7.19 11.37
N SER A 54 -2.13 -7.90 12.34
CA SER A 54 -0.66 -8.00 12.43
C SER A 54 -0.05 -8.67 11.21
N SER A 55 -0.74 -9.64 10.62
CA SER A 55 -0.25 -10.30 9.40
C SER A 55 -0.32 -9.35 8.20
N GLY A 56 -1.40 -8.57 8.11
CA GLY A 56 -1.53 -7.55 7.09
C GLY A 56 -0.45 -6.48 7.21
N LEU A 57 -0.19 -6.02 8.43
CA LEU A 57 0.88 -5.07 8.68
C LEU A 57 2.23 -5.64 8.26
N GLY A 58 2.51 -6.88 8.66
CA GLY A 58 3.75 -7.56 8.29
C GLY A 58 3.92 -7.68 6.79
N SER A 59 2.83 -7.99 6.07
CA SER A 59 2.88 -8.07 4.60
C SER A 59 3.16 -6.71 3.96
N LEU A 60 2.63 -5.64 4.54
CA LEU A 60 2.88 -4.29 4.04
C LEU A 60 4.35 -3.89 4.22
N VAL A 61 4.93 -4.22 5.37
CA VAL A 61 6.36 -4.00 5.62
C VAL A 61 7.20 -4.83 4.64
N ALA A 62 6.82 -6.10 4.42
CA ALA A 62 7.52 -6.98 3.48
C ALA A 62 7.45 -6.44 2.05
N ALA A 63 6.30 -5.91 1.64
CA ALA A 63 6.13 -5.29 0.33
C ALA A 63 7.05 -4.09 0.17
N SER A 64 7.13 -3.24 1.19
CA SER A 64 8.01 -2.08 1.19
C SER A 64 9.48 -2.49 1.06
N THR A 65 9.89 -3.50 1.80
CA THR A 65 11.25 -4.02 1.76
C THR A 65 11.58 -4.60 0.38
N SER A 66 10.66 -5.38 -0.20
CA SER A 66 10.83 -5.96 -1.54
C SER A 66 11.00 -4.87 -2.60
N CYS A 67 10.18 -3.83 -2.54
CA CYS A 67 10.29 -2.72 -3.48
C CYS A 67 11.64 -2.03 -3.35
N ALA A 68 12.07 -1.74 -2.13
CA ALA A 68 13.35 -1.07 -1.89
C ALA A 68 14.53 -1.90 -2.42
N LYS A 69 14.51 -3.21 -2.20
CA LYS A 69 15.56 -4.11 -2.72
C LYS A 69 15.61 -4.14 -4.24
N ALA A 70 14.48 -3.94 -4.88
CA ALA A 70 14.40 -3.90 -6.34
C ALA A 70 14.66 -2.51 -6.92
N GLY A 71 15.05 -1.54 -6.07
CA GLY A 71 15.28 -0.17 -6.49
C GLY A 71 13.99 0.59 -6.80
N ARG A 72 12.87 0.13 -6.27
CA ARG A 72 11.56 0.71 -6.52
C ARG A 72 11.06 1.45 -5.29
N ARG A 73 10.17 2.40 -5.51
CA ARG A 73 9.52 3.15 -4.44
C ARG A 73 8.13 2.58 -4.17
N MET A 74 7.68 2.69 -2.93
CA MET A 74 6.31 2.33 -2.56
C MET A 74 5.70 3.46 -1.74
N ALA A 75 4.51 3.89 -2.12
CA ALA A 75 3.78 4.93 -1.41
C ALA A 75 2.38 4.46 -1.07
N LEU A 76 1.83 4.98 0.03
CA LEU A 76 0.47 4.72 0.47
C LEU A 76 -0.34 6.00 0.38
N THR A 77 -1.61 5.90 -0.01
CA THR A 77 -2.53 7.04 -0.06
C THR A 77 -3.83 6.70 0.63
N GLY A 78 -4.49 7.72 1.18
CA GLY A 78 -5.82 7.57 1.74
C GLY A 78 -5.91 6.70 2.99
N VAL A 79 -4.82 6.58 3.75
CA VAL A 79 -4.80 5.79 4.99
C VAL A 79 -5.71 6.44 6.02
N ASN A 80 -6.70 5.70 6.54
CA ASN A 80 -7.62 6.23 7.52
C ASN A 80 -6.99 6.31 8.92
N LYS A 81 -7.70 6.96 9.84
CA LYS A 81 -7.20 7.16 11.20
C LYS A 81 -6.95 5.85 11.95
N ARG A 82 -7.80 4.86 11.73
CA ARG A 82 -7.69 3.55 12.39
C ARG A 82 -6.41 2.82 11.97
N VAL A 83 -6.13 2.81 10.67
CA VAL A 83 -4.91 2.20 10.12
C VAL A 83 -3.69 3.00 10.54
N MET A 84 -3.77 4.33 10.47
CA MET A 84 -2.68 5.20 10.91
C MET A 84 -2.33 4.96 12.38
N LYS A 85 -3.33 4.75 13.22
CA LYS A 85 -3.11 4.47 14.64
C LYS A 85 -2.27 3.21 14.83
N VAL A 86 -2.55 2.17 14.06
CA VAL A 86 -1.74 0.93 14.09
C VAL A 86 -0.31 1.23 13.69
N PHE A 87 -0.10 2.03 12.65
CA PHE A 87 1.25 2.40 12.20
C PHE A 87 2.00 3.15 13.32
N GLU A 88 1.34 4.08 13.98
CA GLU A 88 1.93 4.87 15.07
C GLU A 88 2.30 4.00 16.27
N ILE A 89 1.38 3.12 16.69
CA ILE A 89 1.60 2.23 17.84
C ILE A 89 2.77 1.28 17.56
N THR A 90 2.88 0.76 16.36
CA THR A 90 3.93 -0.17 15.97
C THR A 90 5.20 0.53 15.46
N ARG A 91 5.17 1.85 15.37
CA ARG A 91 6.30 2.70 14.94
C ARG A 91 6.80 2.39 13.53
N VAL A 92 5.89 2.07 12.63
CA VAL A 92 6.22 1.80 11.22
C VAL A 92 5.87 2.97 10.30
N GLU A 93 5.29 4.05 10.82
CA GLU A 93 4.91 5.19 9.99
C GLU A 93 6.10 5.80 9.26
N GLN A 94 7.31 5.68 9.81
CA GLN A 94 8.52 6.21 9.19
C GLN A 94 9.02 5.34 8.04
N ILE A 95 8.54 4.10 7.97
CA ILE A 95 8.93 3.17 6.89
C ILE A 95 8.20 3.53 5.60
N PHE A 96 6.97 4.04 5.71
CA PHE A 96 6.10 4.27 4.56
C PHE A 96 6.09 5.71 4.12
N LEU A 97 6.21 5.92 2.81
CA LEU A 97 5.95 7.22 2.20
C LEU A 97 4.44 7.34 2.03
N MET A 98 3.83 8.34 2.64
CA MET A 98 2.38 8.47 2.65
C MET A 98 1.93 9.84 2.14
N PHE A 99 0.82 9.83 1.41
CA PHE A 99 0.16 11.04 0.91
C PHE A 99 -1.30 11.00 1.31
N PRO A 100 -1.94 12.15 1.56
CA PRO A 100 -3.35 12.17 1.92
C PRO A 100 -4.27 11.58 0.85
N THR A 101 -3.99 11.84 -0.43
CA THR A 101 -4.81 11.37 -1.54
C THR A 101 -3.96 10.79 -2.65
N LEU A 102 -4.60 9.99 -3.50
CA LEU A 102 -3.95 9.46 -4.69
C LEU A 102 -3.47 10.59 -5.60
N SER A 103 -4.28 11.64 -5.74
CA SER A 103 -3.93 12.81 -6.55
C SER A 103 -2.62 13.45 -6.06
N ASP A 104 -2.45 13.60 -4.75
CA ASP A 104 -1.22 14.16 -4.18
C ASP A 104 0.00 13.31 -4.51
N ALA A 105 -0.14 11.99 -4.42
CA ALA A 105 0.95 11.07 -4.73
C ALA A 105 1.34 11.15 -6.21
N LEU A 106 0.35 11.12 -7.09
CA LEU A 106 0.58 11.20 -8.53
C LEU A 106 1.29 12.50 -8.91
N GLU A 107 0.86 13.61 -8.33
CA GLU A 107 1.49 14.91 -8.56
C GLU A 107 2.95 14.92 -8.09
N ALA A 108 3.21 14.39 -6.90
CA ALA A 108 4.56 14.36 -6.33
C ALA A 108 5.51 13.55 -7.21
N PHE A 109 5.10 12.39 -7.68
CA PHE A 109 5.96 11.53 -8.51
C PHE A 109 6.10 12.06 -9.94
N THR A 110 5.07 12.67 -10.49
CA THR A 110 5.16 13.29 -11.81
C THR A 110 6.16 14.44 -11.79
N ASN A 111 6.09 15.30 -10.78
CA ASN A 111 7.01 16.43 -10.65
C ASN A 111 8.44 15.95 -10.42
N ALA A 112 8.64 14.91 -9.61
CA ALA A 112 9.96 14.34 -9.39
C ALA A 112 10.53 13.73 -10.66
N GLY A 113 9.67 13.15 -11.52
CA GLY A 113 10.08 12.54 -12.78
C GLY A 113 10.48 13.55 -13.83
N THR A 114 10.08 14.81 -13.69
CA THR A 114 10.41 15.89 -14.65
C THR A 114 11.60 16.71 -14.22
N ALA A 115 12.06 16.51 -13.02
CA ALA A 115 13.19 17.29 -12.46
C ALA A 115 14.52 16.91 -13.06
#